data_6b49b952d3a73ded8680c3221ec63f18
#
_entry.id   6b49b952d3a73ded8680c3221ec63f18
#
_cell.length_a   1.000
_cell.length_b   1.000
_cell.length_c   1.000
_cell.angle_alpha   90.00
_cell.angle_beta   90.00
_cell.angle_gamma   90.00
#
_symmetry.space_group_name_H-M   'P 1'
#
loop_
_entity.id
_entity.type
_entity.pdbx_description
1 polymer ?
#
loop_
_entity_poly.entity_id
_entity_poly.type
_entity_poly.pdbx_seq_one_letter_code
_entity_poly.pdbx_strand_id
1 'polypeptide(L)'
;MKNSGSKSIKYPEIPIAQTVVQFCQIKEIQHIVICAGSRNAPLTNGFVENPFFKTYSIVDERSAAFFAMGMAQQLNTPTAVVCTSGSALLNFYPAVAEAFYSNIPLVIISADRMPHRIDIGDGQTIQQKGVFEPHLVGFAYLSPDVSHASATLLRNPNQKLISRKATQIEIENKQKEIQKKNEKK
;
A
#
# COMPACT_ATOMS: atom_id res chain seq x y z
N MET A 1 14.83 38.29 -1.26
CA MET A 1 14.20 37.30 -0.38
C MET A 1 13.07 36.62 -1.16
N LYS A 2 13.25 35.37 -1.59
CA LYS A 2 12.20 34.62 -2.29
C LYS A 2 11.30 34.00 -1.23
N ASN A 3 10.04 34.41 -1.21
CA ASN A 3 9.00 33.82 -0.38
C ASN A 3 8.88 32.33 -0.71
N SER A 4 9.34 31.48 0.19
CA SER A 4 9.06 30.05 0.15
C SER A 4 7.61 29.84 0.60
N GLY A 5 6.65 30.06 -0.33
CA GLY A 5 5.27 29.71 -0.09
C GLY A 5 5.21 28.21 0.27
N SER A 6 4.77 27.88 1.48
CA SER A 6 4.49 26.51 1.86
C SER A 6 3.46 25.94 0.87
N LYS A 7 3.87 24.97 0.04
CA LYS A 7 2.92 24.24 -0.81
C LYS A 7 1.91 23.58 0.10
N SER A 8 0.65 23.97 0.00
CA SER A 8 -0.43 23.29 0.71
C SER A 8 -0.48 21.84 0.24
N ILE A 9 -0.52 20.92 1.18
CA ILE A 9 -0.66 19.48 0.89
C ILE A 9 -2.02 19.27 0.22
N LYS A 10 -2.02 18.76 -1.00
CA LYS A 10 -3.24 18.38 -1.70
C LYS A 10 -3.52 16.90 -1.47
N TYR A 11 -4.73 16.60 -1.07
CA TYR A 11 -5.19 15.22 -0.88
C TYR A 11 -6.07 14.78 -2.06
N PRO A 12 -6.06 13.49 -2.43
CA PRO A 12 -7.01 12.94 -3.41
C PRO A 12 -8.45 13.21 -2.97
N GLU A 13 -9.36 13.43 -3.91
CA GLU A 13 -10.80 13.59 -3.62
C GLU A 13 -11.43 12.29 -3.10
N ILE A 14 -10.88 11.13 -3.48
CA ILE A 14 -11.39 9.81 -3.09
C ILE A 14 -10.96 9.49 -1.64
N PRO A 15 -11.90 9.31 -0.70
CA PRO A 15 -11.60 9.14 0.73
C PRO A 15 -10.68 7.94 1.04
N ILE A 16 -10.83 6.83 0.32
CA ILE A 16 -9.97 5.65 0.48
C ILE A 16 -8.53 5.98 0.08
N ALA A 17 -8.33 6.67 -1.04
CA ALA A 17 -7.00 7.09 -1.47
C ALA A 17 -6.37 8.05 -0.46
N GLN A 18 -7.14 9.02 0.08
CA GLN A 18 -6.67 9.86 1.19
C GLN A 18 -6.22 9.03 2.39
N THR A 19 -7.01 8.03 2.76
CA THR A 19 -6.70 7.17 3.92
C THR A 19 -5.39 6.41 3.70
N VAL A 20 -5.15 5.87 2.51
CA VAL A 20 -3.90 5.16 2.18
C VAL A 20 -2.70 6.11 2.24
N VAL A 21 -2.81 7.29 1.62
CA VAL A 21 -1.74 8.31 1.63
C VAL A 21 -1.42 8.74 3.07
N GLN A 22 -2.45 9.08 3.86
CA GLN A 22 -2.26 9.44 5.27
C GLN A 22 -1.67 8.29 6.10
N PHE A 23 -2.09 7.05 5.83
CA PHE A 23 -1.54 5.88 6.52
C PHE A 23 -0.04 5.73 6.24
N CYS A 24 0.38 5.84 4.98
CA CYS A 24 1.79 5.80 4.62
C CYS A 24 2.59 6.92 5.32
N GLN A 25 2.03 8.14 5.39
CA GLN A 25 2.67 9.25 6.08
C GLN A 25 2.80 9.00 7.60
N ILE A 26 1.74 8.51 8.26
CA ILE A 26 1.75 8.19 9.70
C ILE A 26 2.73 7.06 10.03
N LYS A 27 2.90 6.12 9.09
CA LYS A 27 3.82 4.98 9.23
C LYS A 27 5.24 5.27 8.72
N GLU A 28 5.51 6.51 8.35
CA GLU A 28 6.80 6.98 7.85
C GLU A 28 7.29 6.22 6.60
N ILE A 29 6.37 5.67 5.82
CA ILE A 29 6.67 5.02 4.54
C ILE A 29 6.91 6.12 3.50
N GLN A 30 8.12 6.64 3.45
CA GLN A 30 8.46 7.82 2.66
C GLN A 30 8.72 7.53 1.18
N HIS A 31 9.23 6.34 0.87
CA HIS A 31 9.61 5.95 -0.48
C HIS A 31 8.48 5.19 -1.17
N ILE A 32 8.00 5.73 -2.30
CA ILE A 32 6.85 5.21 -3.04
C ILE A 32 7.26 4.98 -4.49
N VAL A 33 7.30 3.73 -4.92
CA VAL A 33 7.52 3.34 -6.32
C VAL A 33 6.17 3.21 -7.01
N ILE A 34 5.97 3.85 -8.14
CA ILE A 34 4.66 3.98 -8.78
C ILE A 34 4.72 3.43 -10.21
N CYS A 35 3.91 2.41 -10.48
CA CYS A 35 3.53 1.99 -11.82
C CYS A 35 2.23 2.71 -12.19
N ALA A 36 2.32 3.68 -13.11
CA ALA A 36 1.19 4.53 -13.42
C ALA A 36 0.08 3.76 -14.16
N GLY A 37 -1.17 4.03 -13.78
CA GLY A 37 -2.36 3.51 -14.42
C GLY A 37 -3.59 4.35 -14.07
N SER A 38 -4.66 4.21 -14.83
CA SER A 38 -5.85 5.04 -14.66
C SER A 38 -6.55 4.83 -13.30
N ARG A 39 -6.56 3.60 -12.77
CA ARG A 39 -7.26 3.30 -11.52
C ARG A 39 -6.49 3.68 -10.27
N ASN A 40 -5.18 3.70 -10.32
CA ASN A 40 -4.37 4.19 -9.20
C ASN A 40 -4.05 5.71 -9.32
N ALA A 41 -4.62 6.42 -10.29
CA ALA A 41 -4.40 7.86 -10.44
C ALA A 41 -4.66 8.67 -9.15
N PRO A 42 -5.73 8.41 -8.38
CA PRO A 42 -5.94 9.11 -7.10
C PRO A 42 -4.80 8.89 -6.09
N LEU A 43 -4.26 7.67 -6.02
CA LEU A 43 -3.10 7.35 -5.18
C LEU A 43 -1.84 8.05 -5.70
N THR A 44 -1.60 7.96 -7.01
CA THR A 44 -0.46 8.61 -7.67
C THR A 44 -0.45 10.11 -7.38
N ASN A 45 -1.58 10.79 -7.61
CA ASN A 45 -1.70 12.22 -7.33
C ASN A 45 -1.46 12.54 -5.85
N GLY A 46 -2.05 11.75 -4.95
CA GLY A 46 -1.88 11.95 -3.51
C GLY A 46 -0.44 11.79 -3.03
N PHE A 47 0.31 10.86 -3.60
CA PHE A 47 1.72 10.67 -3.26
C PHE A 47 2.62 11.75 -3.90
N VAL A 48 2.39 12.09 -5.18
CA VAL A 48 3.22 13.05 -5.92
C VAL A 48 3.04 14.49 -5.42
N GLU A 49 1.80 14.87 -5.06
CA GLU A 49 1.49 16.23 -4.59
C GLU A 49 1.87 16.47 -3.11
N ASN A 50 2.18 15.43 -2.36
CA ASN A 50 2.55 15.55 -0.96
C ASN A 50 4.09 15.53 -0.81
N PRO A 51 4.71 16.63 -0.35
CA PRO A 51 6.17 16.76 -0.25
C PRO A 51 6.82 15.83 0.77
N PHE A 52 6.05 15.13 1.60
CA PHE A 52 6.57 14.11 2.51
C PHE A 52 7.15 12.92 1.75
N PHE A 53 6.58 12.58 0.59
CA PHE A 53 6.94 11.37 -0.15
C PHE A 53 8.03 11.64 -1.19
N LYS A 54 8.90 10.63 -1.37
CA LYS A 54 9.83 10.51 -2.48
C LYS A 54 9.28 9.49 -3.45
N THR A 55 8.83 9.96 -4.61
CA THR A 55 8.16 9.11 -5.60
C THR A 55 9.08 8.74 -6.75
N TYR A 56 8.99 7.50 -7.21
CA TYR A 56 9.78 6.94 -8.31
C TYR A 56 8.83 6.30 -9.32
N SER A 57 8.85 6.76 -10.55
CA SER A 57 8.01 6.21 -11.63
C SER A 57 8.75 5.13 -12.40
N ILE A 58 8.20 3.92 -12.41
CA ILE A 58 8.75 2.77 -13.15
C ILE A 58 7.59 2.11 -13.91
N VAL A 59 7.76 1.91 -15.22
CA VAL A 59 6.67 1.46 -16.09
C VAL A 59 6.38 -0.03 -15.92
N ASP A 60 7.40 -0.88 -15.86
CA ASP A 60 7.27 -2.32 -15.70
C ASP A 60 7.08 -2.70 -14.25
N GLU A 61 5.96 -3.33 -13.92
CA GLU A 61 5.58 -3.66 -12.55
C GLU A 61 6.56 -4.60 -11.87
N ARG A 62 7.06 -5.61 -12.56
CA ARG A 62 8.02 -6.56 -11.99
C ARG A 62 9.32 -5.84 -11.62
N SER A 63 9.83 -5.01 -12.51
CA SER A 63 11.03 -4.21 -12.25
C SER A 63 10.79 -3.22 -11.10
N ALA A 64 9.62 -2.59 -11.04
CA ALA A 64 9.23 -1.68 -9.97
C ALA A 64 9.20 -2.37 -8.60
N ALA A 65 8.66 -3.58 -8.52
CA ALA A 65 8.59 -4.33 -7.27
C ALA A 65 9.98 -4.73 -6.77
N PHE A 66 10.87 -5.21 -7.65
CA PHE A 66 12.26 -5.51 -7.28
C PHE A 66 13.05 -4.24 -6.91
N PHE A 67 12.80 -3.13 -7.60
CA PHE A 67 13.40 -1.84 -7.26
C PHE A 67 12.97 -1.39 -5.86
N ALA A 68 11.67 -1.44 -5.55
CA ALA A 68 11.14 -1.11 -4.22
C ALA A 68 11.69 -2.05 -3.14
N MET A 69 11.79 -3.35 -3.43
CA MET A 69 12.39 -4.34 -2.53
C MET A 69 13.86 -4.01 -2.24
N GLY A 70 14.66 -3.72 -3.28
CA GLY A 70 16.06 -3.34 -3.13
C GLY A 70 16.22 -2.05 -2.31
N MET A 71 15.34 -1.05 -2.51
CA MET A 71 15.32 0.15 -1.68
C MET A 71 15.00 -0.18 -0.21
N ALA A 72 13.97 -0.99 0.04
CA ALA A 72 13.60 -1.38 1.40
C ALA A 72 14.75 -2.11 2.11
N GLN A 73 15.45 -2.97 1.39
CA GLN A 73 16.62 -3.70 1.89
C GLN A 73 17.78 -2.77 2.25
N GLN A 74 18.13 -1.84 1.35
CA GLN A 74 19.27 -0.94 1.56
C GLN A 74 19.00 0.13 2.62
N LEU A 75 17.77 0.65 2.67
CA LEU A 75 17.38 1.67 3.63
C LEU A 75 16.99 1.08 5.00
N ASN A 76 16.73 -0.22 5.05
CA ASN A 76 16.19 -0.92 6.22
C ASN A 76 14.89 -0.26 6.74
N THR A 77 14.08 0.26 5.83
CA THR A 77 12.79 0.92 6.10
C THR A 77 11.75 0.47 5.09
N PRO A 78 10.45 0.47 5.46
CA PRO A 78 9.40 0.09 4.53
C PRO A 78 9.39 0.97 3.28
N THR A 79 9.37 0.34 2.13
CA THR A 79 9.17 1.00 0.82
C THR A 79 7.88 0.47 0.19
N ALA A 80 7.06 1.36 -0.33
CA ALA A 80 5.81 0.97 -0.98
C ALA A 80 5.97 0.91 -2.50
N VAL A 81 5.29 -0.07 -3.12
CA VAL A 81 5.09 -0.12 -4.57
C VAL A 81 3.60 -0.10 -4.90
N VAL A 82 3.23 0.73 -5.86
CA VAL A 82 1.83 1.05 -6.21
C VAL A 82 1.55 0.67 -7.65
N CYS A 83 0.47 -0.06 -7.92
CA CYS A 83 0.02 -0.37 -9.28
C CYS A 83 -1.49 -0.18 -9.48
N THR A 84 -1.90 -0.27 -10.73
CA THR A 84 -3.30 -0.33 -11.13
C THR A 84 -3.92 -1.71 -10.82
N SER A 85 -5.18 -1.93 -11.16
CA SER A 85 -5.88 -3.20 -10.97
C SER A 85 -5.48 -4.24 -12.02
N GLY A 86 -5.85 -5.49 -11.77
CA GLY A 86 -5.72 -6.60 -12.71
C GLY A 86 -4.35 -7.26 -12.67
N SER A 87 -3.90 -7.75 -13.81
CA SER A 87 -2.63 -8.49 -13.94
C SER A 87 -1.38 -7.68 -13.56
N ALA A 88 -1.47 -6.36 -13.49
CA ALA A 88 -0.41 -5.49 -12.96
C ALA A 88 0.05 -5.97 -11.57
N LEU A 89 -0.90 -6.27 -10.68
CA LEU A 89 -0.60 -6.78 -9.34
C LEU A 89 0.16 -8.11 -9.37
N LEU A 90 -0.17 -9.01 -10.30
CA LEU A 90 0.48 -10.32 -10.39
C LEU A 90 1.97 -10.23 -10.72
N ASN A 91 2.38 -9.18 -11.44
CA ASN A 91 3.78 -8.94 -11.77
C ASN A 91 4.66 -8.62 -10.55
N PHE A 92 4.04 -8.23 -9.43
CA PHE A 92 4.77 -8.02 -8.17
C PHE A 92 5.15 -9.33 -7.48
N TYR A 93 4.50 -10.46 -7.84
CA TYR A 93 4.60 -11.70 -7.07
C TYR A 93 6.03 -12.21 -6.88
N PRO A 94 6.91 -12.22 -7.87
CA PRO A 94 8.28 -12.67 -7.65
C PRO A 94 9.01 -11.88 -6.56
N ALA A 95 8.87 -10.55 -6.56
CA ALA A 95 9.48 -9.70 -5.54
C ALA A 95 8.79 -9.84 -4.17
N VAL A 96 7.47 -10.07 -4.15
CA VAL A 96 6.72 -10.32 -2.91
C VAL A 96 7.20 -11.61 -2.24
N ALA A 97 7.35 -12.68 -3.00
CA ALA A 97 7.84 -13.96 -2.49
C ALA A 97 9.27 -13.82 -1.94
N GLU A 98 10.15 -13.17 -2.70
CA GLU A 98 11.54 -12.94 -2.28
C GLU A 98 11.61 -12.07 -1.02
N ALA A 99 10.84 -10.98 -0.96
CA ALA A 99 10.78 -10.09 0.20
C ALA A 99 10.28 -10.82 1.45
N PHE A 100 9.30 -11.74 1.28
CA PHE A 100 8.76 -12.54 2.38
C PHE A 100 9.82 -13.46 3.00
N TYR A 101 10.53 -14.24 2.19
CA TYR A 101 11.56 -15.17 2.68
C TYR A 101 12.82 -14.45 3.16
N SER A 102 13.12 -13.28 2.60
CA SER A 102 14.26 -12.45 3.00
C SER A 102 13.97 -11.46 4.13
N ASN A 103 12.73 -11.45 4.66
CA ASN A 103 12.27 -10.52 5.71
C ASN A 103 12.47 -9.03 5.35
N ILE A 104 12.31 -8.69 4.06
CA ILE A 104 12.43 -7.32 3.57
C ILE A 104 11.07 -6.61 3.72
N PRO A 105 11.01 -5.40 4.31
CA PRO A 105 9.75 -4.71 4.56
C PRO A 105 9.19 -4.04 3.30
N LEU A 106 8.61 -4.84 2.40
CA LEU A 106 7.96 -4.38 1.18
C LEU A 106 6.45 -4.18 1.40
N VAL A 107 5.94 -3.01 1.03
CA VAL A 107 4.50 -2.67 1.12
C VAL A 107 3.89 -2.64 -0.27
N ILE A 108 2.87 -3.46 -0.50
CA ILE A 108 2.15 -3.52 -1.78
C ILE A 108 0.85 -2.73 -1.67
N ILE A 109 0.63 -1.83 -2.61
CA ILE A 109 -0.60 -1.04 -2.72
C ILE A 109 -1.14 -1.21 -4.14
N SER A 110 -2.31 -1.81 -4.29
CA SER A 110 -2.97 -1.93 -5.59
C SER A 110 -4.33 -1.25 -5.60
N ALA A 111 -4.67 -0.62 -6.72
CA ALA A 111 -6.06 -0.33 -7.01
C ALA A 111 -6.81 -1.63 -7.32
N ASP A 112 -8.12 -1.61 -7.18
CA ASP A 112 -8.98 -2.73 -7.54
C ASP A 112 -10.25 -2.25 -8.24
N ARG A 113 -11.00 -3.18 -8.78
CA ARG A 113 -12.34 -2.96 -9.32
C ARG A 113 -13.40 -3.15 -8.24
N MET A 114 -14.56 -2.53 -8.47
CA MET A 114 -15.74 -2.78 -7.64
C MET A 114 -16.09 -4.27 -7.66
N PRO A 115 -16.52 -4.86 -6.53
CA PRO A 115 -16.78 -6.30 -6.45
C PRO A 115 -17.74 -6.84 -7.51
N HIS A 116 -18.76 -6.06 -7.89
CA HIS A 116 -19.72 -6.45 -8.94
C HIS A 116 -19.16 -6.43 -10.37
N ARG A 117 -17.94 -5.94 -10.54
CA ARG A 117 -17.19 -5.93 -11.81
C ARG A 117 -16.23 -7.10 -11.97
N ILE A 118 -16.02 -7.86 -10.91
CA ILE A 118 -15.15 -9.03 -10.92
C ILE A 118 -15.90 -10.19 -11.59
N ASP A 119 -15.19 -10.94 -12.43
CA ASP A 119 -15.67 -12.14 -13.12
C ASP A 119 -16.80 -11.91 -14.16
N ILE A 120 -16.98 -10.70 -14.65
CA ILE A 120 -17.95 -10.39 -15.73
C ILE A 120 -17.27 -10.04 -17.07
N GLY A 121 -15.98 -10.27 -17.21
CA GLY A 121 -15.21 -9.97 -18.41
C GLY A 121 -14.76 -8.51 -18.54
N ASP A 122 -14.82 -7.73 -17.47
CA ASP A 122 -14.33 -6.34 -17.46
C ASP A 122 -12.80 -6.30 -17.60
N GLY A 123 -12.31 -5.38 -18.44
CA GLY A 123 -10.86 -5.26 -18.70
C GLY A 123 -10.06 -4.89 -17.44
N GLN A 124 -8.86 -5.43 -17.33
CA GLN A 124 -7.97 -5.25 -16.16
C GLN A 124 -8.63 -5.62 -14.82
N THR A 125 -9.37 -6.72 -14.82
CA THR A 125 -10.10 -7.21 -13.65
C THR A 125 -9.75 -8.67 -13.41
N ILE A 126 -9.32 -8.97 -12.20
CA ILE A 126 -9.04 -10.32 -11.72
C ILE A 126 -9.45 -10.40 -10.25
N GLN A 127 -9.48 -11.60 -9.68
CA GLN A 127 -9.62 -11.78 -8.24
C GLN A 127 -8.30 -11.45 -7.55
N GLN A 128 -8.20 -10.22 -7.01
CA GLN A 128 -6.96 -9.72 -6.36
C GLN A 128 -6.86 -10.13 -4.90
N LYS A 129 -8.02 -10.33 -4.25
CA LYS A 129 -8.06 -10.70 -2.83
C LYS A 129 -7.39 -12.06 -2.61
N GLY A 130 -6.42 -12.09 -1.71
CA GLY A 130 -5.72 -13.33 -1.35
C GLY A 130 -4.65 -13.79 -2.35
N VAL A 131 -4.40 -13.07 -3.43
CA VAL A 131 -3.49 -13.49 -4.51
C VAL A 131 -2.07 -13.79 -4.02
N PHE A 132 -1.64 -13.17 -2.93
CA PHE A 132 -0.32 -13.37 -2.33
C PHE A 132 -0.35 -14.10 -0.99
N GLU A 133 -1.48 -14.67 -0.56
CA GLU A 133 -1.67 -15.20 0.80
C GLU A 133 -0.52 -16.04 1.35
N PRO A 134 0.12 -16.97 0.59
CA PRO A 134 1.23 -17.74 1.14
C PRO A 134 2.47 -16.91 1.50
N HIS A 135 2.57 -15.68 0.98
CA HIS A 135 3.78 -14.85 1.07
C HIS A 135 3.48 -13.46 1.64
N LEU A 136 2.51 -13.36 2.55
CA LEU A 136 2.16 -12.11 3.22
C LEU A 136 2.31 -12.23 4.73
N VAL A 137 2.81 -11.17 5.35
CA VAL A 137 2.76 -11.00 6.81
C VAL A 137 1.36 -10.52 7.25
N GLY A 138 0.67 -9.79 6.38
CA GLY A 138 -0.69 -9.33 6.59
C GLY A 138 -1.22 -8.60 5.36
N PHE A 139 -2.54 -8.46 5.26
CA PHE A 139 -3.19 -7.70 4.21
C PHE A 139 -4.42 -6.96 4.73
N ALA A 140 -4.83 -5.92 4.00
CA ALA A 140 -6.07 -5.20 4.23
C ALA A 140 -6.80 -5.01 2.90
N TYR A 141 -8.07 -5.42 2.88
CA TYR A 141 -8.98 -5.11 1.78
C TYR A 141 -9.84 -3.92 2.20
N LEU A 142 -9.73 -2.82 1.46
CA LEU A 142 -10.47 -1.60 1.73
C LEU A 142 -11.77 -1.62 0.93
N SER A 143 -12.91 -1.59 1.63
CA SER A 143 -14.22 -1.55 0.95
C SER A 143 -14.34 -0.30 0.08
N PRO A 144 -14.77 -0.45 -1.19
CA PRO A 144 -15.00 0.68 -2.08
C PRO A 144 -16.23 1.51 -1.67
N ASP A 145 -17.19 0.89 -0.99
CA ASP A 145 -18.41 1.54 -0.55
C ASP A 145 -18.19 2.26 0.79
N VAL A 146 -17.71 3.48 0.71
CA VAL A 146 -17.76 4.39 1.85
C VAL A 146 -19.15 5.01 1.90
N SER A 147 -20.14 4.30 2.46
CA SER A 147 -21.42 4.91 2.82
C SER A 147 -21.21 6.12 3.73
N HIS A 148 -22.15 7.04 3.82
CA HIS A 148 -22.06 8.20 4.71
C HIS A 148 -21.72 7.80 6.16
N ALA A 149 -22.23 6.66 6.63
CA ALA A 149 -21.92 6.10 7.94
C ALA A 149 -20.44 5.65 8.03
N SER A 150 -19.92 5.00 7.00
CA SER A 150 -18.50 4.62 6.94
C SER A 150 -17.57 5.84 6.82
N ALA A 151 -17.99 6.90 6.12
CA ALA A 151 -17.27 8.15 6.09
C ALA A 151 -17.22 8.82 7.46
N THR A 152 -18.29 8.73 8.25
CA THR A 152 -18.36 9.23 9.63
C THR A 152 -17.46 8.39 10.56
N LEU A 153 -17.44 7.06 10.40
CA LEU A 153 -16.51 6.17 11.10
C LEU A 153 -15.04 6.46 10.70
N LEU A 154 -14.81 6.80 9.44
CA LEU A 154 -13.50 7.23 8.97
C LEU A 154 -13.08 8.60 9.55
N ARG A 155 -14.02 9.44 9.96
CA ARG A 155 -13.76 10.72 10.64
C ARG A 155 -13.62 10.62 12.15
N ASN A 156 -13.98 9.47 12.74
CA ASN A 156 -13.81 9.26 14.19
C ASN A 156 -12.41 8.68 14.49
N PRO A 157 -11.47 9.50 15.00
CA PRO A 157 -10.08 9.06 15.20
C PRO A 157 -9.96 7.89 16.18
N ASN A 158 -10.86 7.78 17.16
CA ASN A 158 -10.76 6.79 18.23
C ASN A 158 -11.16 5.38 17.79
N GLN A 159 -12.19 5.21 16.94
CA GLN A 159 -12.58 3.91 16.41
C GLN A 159 -11.59 3.39 15.36
N LYS A 160 -10.97 4.29 14.59
CA LYS A 160 -9.87 3.96 13.69
C LYS A 160 -8.64 3.42 14.42
N LEU A 161 -8.34 3.95 15.61
CA LEU A 161 -7.21 3.48 16.42
C LEU A 161 -7.40 2.04 16.92
N ILE A 162 -8.62 1.60 17.20
CA ILE A 162 -8.90 0.25 17.69
C ILE A 162 -8.69 -0.79 16.58
N SER A 163 -9.25 -0.56 15.40
CA SER A 163 -9.04 -1.44 14.25
C SER A 163 -7.57 -1.43 13.77
N ARG A 164 -6.91 -0.28 13.78
CA ARG A 164 -5.49 -0.14 13.42
C ARG A 164 -4.54 -0.73 14.46
N LYS A 165 -4.85 -0.57 15.77
CA LYS A 165 -4.10 -1.21 16.84
C LYS A 165 -4.25 -2.73 16.79
N ALA A 166 -5.42 -3.27 16.46
CA ALA A 166 -5.62 -4.71 16.31
C ALA A 166 -4.74 -5.27 15.18
N THR A 167 -4.78 -4.67 13.99
CA THR A 167 -3.94 -5.09 12.86
C THR A 167 -2.44 -4.90 13.15
N GLN A 168 -2.05 -3.83 13.82
CA GLN A 168 -0.66 -3.60 14.21
C GLN A 168 -0.21 -4.57 15.31
N ILE A 169 -1.06 -4.87 16.28
CA ILE A 169 -0.80 -5.86 17.34
C ILE A 169 -0.69 -7.27 16.73
N GLU A 170 -1.48 -7.62 15.74
CA GLU A 170 -1.35 -8.90 15.02
C GLU A 170 -0.03 -9.00 14.26
N ILE A 171 0.39 -7.93 13.58
CA ILE A 171 1.68 -7.88 12.88
C ILE A 171 2.84 -7.98 13.87
N GLU A 172 2.82 -7.18 14.94
CA GLU A 172 3.84 -7.21 15.98
C GLU A 172 3.91 -8.55 16.74
N ASN A 173 2.76 -9.18 16.99
CA ASN A 173 2.70 -10.49 17.64
C ASN A 173 3.25 -11.59 16.73
N LYS A 174 2.93 -11.56 15.42
CA LYS A 174 3.53 -12.50 14.45
C LYS A 174 5.04 -12.29 14.30
N GLN A 175 5.50 -11.05 14.28
CA GLN A 175 6.94 -10.77 14.25
C GLN A 175 7.65 -11.29 15.50
N LYS A 176 7.08 -11.12 16.69
CA LYS A 176 7.61 -11.68 17.95
C LYS A 176 7.60 -13.21 17.96
N GLU A 177 6.59 -13.85 17.38
CA GLU A 177 6.55 -15.31 17.24
C GLU A 177 7.63 -15.85 16.29
N ILE A 178 7.86 -15.14 15.17
CA ILE A 178 8.91 -15.49 14.22
C ILE A 178 10.30 -15.32 14.86
N GLN A 179 10.54 -14.22 15.58
CA GLN A 179 11.78 -14.01 16.31
C GLN A 179 12.03 -15.10 17.34
N LYS A 180 11.04 -15.45 18.16
CA LYS A 180 11.15 -16.54 19.14
C LYS A 180 11.40 -17.92 18.52
N LYS A 181 10.93 -18.17 17.30
CA LYS A 181 11.21 -19.41 16.57
C LYS A 181 12.63 -19.44 16.01
N ASN A 182 13.17 -18.30 15.64
CA ASN A 182 14.54 -18.18 15.12
C ASN A 182 15.60 -18.24 16.24
N GLU A 183 15.27 -17.79 17.45
CA GLU A 183 16.14 -17.88 18.63
C GLU A 183 16.20 -19.31 19.24
N LYS A 184 15.30 -20.20 18.83
CA LYS A 184 15.26 -21.60 19.31
C LYS A 184 15.88 -22.61 18.33
N LYS A 185 16.47 -22.14 17.23
CA LYS A 185 17.26 -22.92 16.28
C LYS A 185 18.75 -22.58 16.42
#